data_42ab132fe1f5362e20c3be18bb7a4c5d
#
_entry.id   42ab132fe1f5362e20c3be18bb7a4c5d
#
_cell.length_a   1.000
_cell.length_b   1.000
_cell.length_c   1.000
_cell.angle_alpha   90.00
_cell.angle_beta   90.00
_cell.angle_gamma   90.00
#
_symmetry.space_group_name_H-M   'P 1'
#
loop_
_entity.id
_entity.type
_entity.pdbx_description
1 polymer ?
#
loop_
_entity_poly.entity_id
_entity_poly.type
_entity_poly.pdbx_seq_one_letter_code
_entity_poly.pdbx_strand_id
1 'polypeptide(L)'
;MKGHRVVTGLIVLAGLCLAGVPAGVLAGAAAGRTVNVATDATWPPMEMVDAKKQIVGFDIDYLKAVAKEAGFTAVFKNTAWDGIFAGLAAGRYDVIASSVTITDERRKQYDFSDPYINVGQILAVPKEEKGKGLADLKGKKVGAQIGTTGSFEIKKVGGVELKTYDEIGLAFEDMAAGRIAGVVCDEPTAAHYALQRQEYKAKFKIVGEPFTQESYGFVVQKGNKELVELLNKGIKAVKAKGLDEQFRKKWLR
;
A
#
# COMPACT_ATOMS: atom_id res chain seq x y z
N MET A 1 80.30 -57.65 26.87
CA MET A 1 79.02 -57.59 27.62
C MET A 1 78.42 -56.20 27.46
N LYS A 2 77.14 -56.09 27.18
CA LYS A 2 76.26 -54.92 27.01
C LYS A 2 76.19 -54.42 25.58
N GLY A 3 75.02 -54.74 24.99
CA GLY A 3 74.61 -54.38 23.66
C GLY A 3 74.05 -53.02 23.61
N HIS A 4 74.19 -52.37 22.48
CA HIS A 4 73.52 -51.12 22.13
C HIS A 4 72.44 -51.41 21.10
N ARG A 5 71.20 -51.13 21.48
CA ARG A 5 70.06 -51.16 20.56
C ARG A 5 69.96 -49.77 19.85
N VAL A 6 70.07 -49.79 18.55
CA VAL A 6 69.79 -48.65 17.69
C VAL A 6 68.27 -48.59 17.46
N VAL A 7 67.68 -47.51 17.83
CA VAL A 7 66.24 -47.20 17.52
C VAL A 7 66.20 -46.31 16.29
N THR A 8 65.65 -46.87 15.21
CA THR A 8 65.45 -46.17 13.95
C THR A 8 64.11 -45.32 14.06
N GLY A 9 64.25 -44.02 14.08
CA GLY A 9 63.10 -43.10 14.08
C GLY A 9 62.50 -42.97 12.68
N LEU A 10 61.22 -43.27 12.57
CA LEU A 10 60.39 -43.06 11.34
C LEU A 10 59.87 -41.64 11.33
N ILE A 11 60.28 -40.83 10.37
CA ILE A 11 59.75 -39.48 10.14
C ILE A 11 58.50 -39.61 9.29
N VAL A 12 57.31 -39.31 9.88
CA VAL A 12 56.06 -39.20 9.17
C VAL A 12 55.93 -37.78 8.72
N LEU A 13 55.95 -37.50 7.39
CA LEU A 13 55.56 -36.22 6.78
C LEU A 13 54.02 -36.11 6.82
N ALA A 14 53.51 -35.21 7.64
CA ALA A 14 52.11 -34.82 7.61
C ALA A 14 51.87 -33.82 6.47
N GLY A 15 51.21 -34.27 5.41
CA GLY A 15 50.75 -33.42 4.32
C GLY A 15 49.61 -32.53 4.79
N LEU A 16 49.82 -31.22 4.73
CA LEU A 16 48.79 -30.20 5.04
C LEU A 16 47.84 -30.06 3.84
N CYS A 17 46.68 -30.73 3.86
CA CYS A 17 45.59 -30.46 2.92
C CYS A 17 44.94 -29.13 3.27
N LEU A 18 45.23 -28.08 2.52
CA LEU A 18 44.42 -26.86 2.49
C LEU A 18 43.08 -27.20 1.85
N ALA A 19 42.08 -27.48 2.67
CA ALA A 19 40.70 -27.52 2.22
C ALA A 19 40.24 -26.07 1.92
N GLY A 20 40.06 -25.78 0.64
CA GLY A 20 39.47 -24.53 0.17
C GLY A 20 38.05 -24.39 0.75
N VAL A 21 37.84 -23.33 1.54
CA VAL A 21 36.51 -22.94 2.00
C VAL A 21 35.76 -22.40 0.77
N PRO A 22 34.62 -22.97 0.38
CA PRO A 22 33.85 -22.41 -0.72
C PRO A 22 33.30 -21.07 -0.27
N ALA A 23 33.62 -20.00 -1.00
CA ALA A 23 32.95 -18.70 -0.92
C ALA A 23 31.54 -18.86 -1.44
N GLY A 24 30.66 -19.38 -0.60
CA GLY A 24 29.25 -19.59 -0.87
C GLY A 24 28.42 -19.05 0.26
N VAL A 25 27.51 -18.14 -0.12
CA VAL A 25 26.32 -17.78 0.65
C VAL A 25 26.45 -16.58 1.60
N LEU A 26 26.49 -15.39 1.04
CA LEU A 26 25.85 -14.21 1.65
C LEU A 26 24.54 -13.91 0.89
N ALA A 27 23.63 -14.86 0.83
CA ALA A 27 22.29 -14.70 0.27
C ALA A 27 21.21 -15.20 1.25
N GLY A 28 21.39 -14.98 2.56
CA GLY A 28 20.55 -15.62 3.57
C GLY A 28 19.94 -14.73 4.64
N ALA A 29 20.03 -13.38 4.58
CA ALA A 29 19.55 -12.54 5.68
C ALA A 29 18.08 -12.08 5.57
N ALA A 30 17.39 -12.27 4.44
CA ALA A 30 16.01 -11.83 4.26
C ALA A 30 14.97 -12.98 4.36
N ALA A 31 15.37 -14.22 4.30
CA ALA A 31 14.48 -15.37 4.43
C ALA A 31 14.09 -15.59 5.89
N GLY A 32 13.09 -14.85 6.36
CA GLY A 32 12.59 -14.97 7.73
C GLY A 32 12.12 -13.67 8.40
N ARG A 33 12.41 -12.51 7.82
CA ARG A 33 11.92 -11.24 8.37
C ARG A 33 10.42 -11.16 8.24
N THR A 34 9.72 -10.94 9.34
CA THR A 34 8.29 -10.58 9.34
C THR A 34 8.17 -9.06 9.36
N VAL A 35 7.30 -8.54 8.47
CA VAL A 35 6.96 -7.13 8.38
C VAL A 35 5.47 -6.99 8.72
N ASN A 36 5.17 -6.26 9.79
CA ASN A 36 3.81 -5.97 10.21
C ASN A 36 3.25 -4.80 9.38
N VAL A 37 2.10 -5.00 8.77
CA VAL A 37 1.50 -4.07 7.81
C VAL A 37 0.15 -3.61 8.33
N ALA A 38 -0.02 -2.28 8.47
CA ALA A 38 -1.33 -1.68 8.70
C ALA A 38 -2.00 -1.36 7.36
N THR A 39 -3.30 -1.61 7.29
CA THR A 39 -4.16 -1.29 6.14
C THR A 39 -5.55 -0.94 6.64
N ASP A 40 -6.16 0.11 6.11
CA ASP A 40 -7.58 0.42 6.36
C ASP A 40 -8.43 -0.35 5.34
N ALA A 41 -8.85 -1.55 5.71
CA ALA A 41 -9.57 -2.47 4.82
C ALA A 41 -11.03 -2.02 4.55
N THR A 42 -11.24 -0.72 4.37
CA THR A 42 -12.52 -0.07 4.01
C THR A 42 -12.43 0.74 2.70
N TRP A 43 -11.35 0.53 1.91
CA TRP A 43 -11.05 1.25 0.68
C TRP A 43 -11.08 0.36 -0.58
N PRO A 44 -12.24 -0.27 -0.92
CA PRO A 44 -12.35 -1.17 -2.08
C PRO A 44 -12.13 -0.42 -3.40
N PRO A 45 -11.57 -1.06 -4.43
CA PRO A 45 -11.09 -2.44 -4.48
C PRO A 45 -9.63 -2.60 -4.06
N MET A 46 -9.03 -1.54 -3.49
CA MET A 46 -7.60 -1.52 -3.13
C MET A 46 -7.32 -2.39 -1.90
N GLU A 47 -8.08 -2.19 -0.84
CA GLU A 47 -8.07 -2.98 0.38
C GLU A 47 -9.48 -3.07 0.99
N MET A 48 -9.90 -4.29 1.30
CA MET A 48 -11.22 -4.54 1.88
C MET A 48 -11.24 -5.87 2.63
N VAL A 49 -12.25 -6.06 3.46
CA VAL A 49 -12.55 -7.35 4.08
C VAL A 49 -13.55 -8.10 3.21
N ASP A 50 -13.22 -9.32 2.81
CA ASP A 50 -14.10 -10.18 2.02
C ASP A 50 -15.14 -10.91 2.87
N ALA A 51 -16.03 -11.68 2.21
CA ALA A 51 -17.07 -12.48 2.88
C ALA A 51 -16.50 -13.57 3.81
N LYS A 52 -15.22 -13.95 3.62
CA LYS A 52 -14.51 -14.92 4.47
C LYS A 52 -13.74 -14.22 5.61
N LYS A 53 -13.96 -12.92 5.81
CA LYS A 53 -13.26 -12.07 6.79
C LYS A 53 -11.77 -11.97 6.55
N GLN A 54 -11.31 -12.12 5.30
CA GLN A 54 -9.92 -11.95 4.93
C GLN A 54 -9.68 -10.56 4.36
N ILE A 55 -8.51 -9.99 4.64
CA ILE A 55 -8.07 -8.74 4.04
C ILE A 55 -7.57 -9.04 2.63
N VAL A 56 -8.23 -8.46 1.63
CA VAL A 56 -7.98 -8.67 0.20
C VAL A 56 -8.02 -7.33 -0.54
N GLY A 57 -7.52 -7.30 -1.77
CA GLY A 57 -7.54 -6.12 -2.62
C GLY A 57 -6.27 -5.98 -3.44
N PHE A 58 -6.23 -4.93 -4.25
CA PHE A 58 -5.08 -4.65 -5.11
C PHE A 58 -3.81 -4.44 -4.29
N ASP A 59 -3.83 -3.56 -3.29
CA ASP A 59 -2.68 -3.25 -2.43
C ASP A 59 -2.18 -4.49 -1.68
N ILE A 60 -3.11 -5.33 -1.25
CA ILE A 60 -2.81 -6.55 -0.50
C ILE A 60 -2.07 -7.56 -1.39
N ASP A 61 -2.59 -7.82 -2.60
CA ASP A 61 -1.96 -8.73 -3.55
C ASP A 61 -0.62 -8.18 -4.03
N TYR A 62 -0.55 -6.85 -4.27
CA TYR A 62 0.67 -6.19 -4.70
C TYR A 62 1.78 -6.30 -3.64
N LEU A 63 1.49 -5.96 -2.38
CA LEU A 63 2.50 -6.05 -1.31
C LEU A 63 2.86 -7.50 -0.98
N LYS A 64 1.94 -8.46 -1.07
CA LYS A 64 2.28 -9.89 -0.96
C LYS A 64 3.28 -10.32 -2.04
N ALA A 65 3.10 -9.87 -3.27
CA ALA A 65 4.06 -10.15 -4.35
C ALA A 65 5.40 -9.45 -4.11
N VAL A 66 5.40 -8.18 -3.69
CA VAL A 66 6.61 -7.46 -3.28
C VAL A 66 7.35 -8.21 -2.19
N ALA A 67 6.65 -8.67 -1.16
CA ALA A 67 7.22 -9.42 -0.04
C ALA A 67 7.89 -10.73 -0.51
N LYS A 68 7.20 -11.49 -1.37
CA LYS A 68 7.72 -12.72 -1.97
C LYS A 68 9.00 -12.45 -2.76
N GLU A 69 9.02 -11.43 -3.61
CA GLU A 69 10.16 -11.11 -4.46
C GLU A 69 11.35 -10.51 -3.68
N ALA A 70 11.08 -9.81 -2.60
CA ALA A 70 12.10 -9.24 -1.73
C ALA A 70 12.59 -10.20 -0.63
N GLY A 71 11.87 -11.30 -0.36
CA GLY A 71 12.26 -12.34 0.59
C GLY A 71 11.85 -12.05 2.04
N PHE A 72 10.68 -11.43 2.27
CA PHE A 72 10.11 -11.24 3.60
C PHE A 72 8.64 -11.72 3.67
N THR A 73 8.10 -11.83 4.88
CA THR A 73 6.71 -12.18 5.12
C THR A 73 5.93 -10.94 5.55
N ALA A 74 4.88 -10.57 4.82
CA ALA A 74 3.98 -9.47 5.20
C ALA A 74 2.80 -10.02 6.01
N VAL A 75 2.56 -9.43 7.20
CA VAL A 75 1.43 -9.76 8.08
C VAL A 75 0.52 -8.55 8.16
N PHE A 76 -0.68 -8.66 7.59
CA PHE A 76 -1.63 -7.54 7.50
C PHE A 76 -2.53 -7.47 8.73
N LYS A 77 -2.76 -6.25 9.20
CA LYS A 77 -3.70 -5.93 10.27
C LYS A 77 -4.63 -4.82 9.80
N ASN A 78 -5.95 -5.07 9.89
CA ASN A 78 -6.94 -4.02 9.65
C ASN A 78 -6.80 -2.96 10.74
N THR A 79 -6.65 -1.71 10.31
CA THR A 79 -6.33 -0.56 11.17
C THR A 79 -7.06 0.64 10.61
N ALA A 80 -7.87 1.31 11.43
CA ALA A 80 -8.60 2.50 11.01
C ALA A 80 -7.65 3.57 10.44
N TRP A 81 -8.08 4.24 9.37
CA TRP A 81 -7.31 5.31 8.73
C TRP A 81 -6.98 6.45 9.68
N ASP A 82 -7.98 6.86 10.49
CA ASP A 82 -7.71 7.82 11.55
C ASP A 82 -6.73 7.25 12.56
N GLY A 83 -5.60 7.91 12.72
CA GLY A 83 -4.50 7.46 13.59
C GLY A 83 -3.52 6.44 12.96
N ILE A 84 -3.69 5.99 11.70
CA ILE A 84 -2.79 5.02 11.07
C ILE A 84 -1.34 5.55 10.99
N PHE A 85 -1.16 6.83 10.71
CA PHE A 85 0.18 7.45 10.68
C PHE A 85 0.80 7.57 12.07
N ALA A 86 0.01 7.91 13.08
CA ALA A 86 0.47 7.98 14.48
C ALA A 86 0.89 6.59 14.98
N GLY A 87 0.16 5.55 14.58
CA GLY A 87 0.52 4.17 14.88
C GLY A 87 1.86 3.75 14.29
N LEU A 88 2.14 4.15 13.03
CA LEU A 88 3.43 3.92 12.38
C LEU A 88 4.56 4.67 13.12
N ALA A 89 4.36 5.94 13.43
CA ALA A 89 5.33 6.74 14.17
C ALA A 89 5.65 6.14 15.55
N ALA A 90 4.65 5.54 16.21
CA ALA A 90 4.81 4.83 17.48
C ALA A 90 5.37 3.41 17.37
N GLY A 91 5.71 2.94 16.16
CA GLY A 91 6.28 1.59 15.94
C GLY A 91 5.30 0.43 16.18
N ARG A 92 3.99 0.67 16.06
CA ARG A 92 2.98 -0.39 16.24
C ARG A 92 2.96 -1.38 15.07
N TYR A 93 3.50 -1.00 13.95
CA TYR A 93 3.71 -1.75 12.72
C TYR A 93 4.84 -1.13 11.91
N ASP A 94 5.34 -1.84 10.92
CA ASP A 94 6.53 -1.47 10.15
C ASP A 94 6.19 -0.68 8.88
N VAL A 95 5.02 -0.98 8.28
CA VAL A 95 4.58 -0.46 6.98
C VAL A 95 3.10 -0.09 7.03
N ILE A 96 2.72 0.99 6.35
CA ILE A 96 1.34 1.22 5.94
C ILE A 96 1.24 0.89 4.45
N ALA A 97 0.33 -0.03 4.10
CA ALA A 97 -0.12 -0.34 2.76
C ALA A 97 -1.63 -0.14 2.71
N SER A 98 -2.06 1.05 2.35
CA SER A 98 -3.45 1.50 2.44
C SER A 98 -3.71 2.66 1.49
N SER A 99 -3.40 2.46 0.20
CA SER A 99 -3.64 3.44 -0.87
C SER A 99 -3.10 4.84 -0.54
N VAL A 100 -1.91 4.89 0.08
CA VAL A 100 -1.39 6.16 0.61
C VAL A 100 -0.76 6.99 -0.49
N THR A 101 -1.41 8.10 -0.83
CA THR A 101 -0.86 9.11 -1.74
C THR A 101 0.45 9.66 -1.20
N ILE A 102 1.47 9.65 -2.04
CA ILE A 102 2.75 10.29 -1.80
C ILE A 102 2.55 11.81 -1.92
N THR A 103 2.72 12.56 -0.83
CA THR A 103 2.69 14.02 -0.83
C THR A 103 3.94 14.59 -0.19
N ASP A 104 4.28 15.86 -0.50
CA ASP A 104 5.44 16.53 0.10
C ASP A 104 5.30 16.67 1.61
N GLU A 105 4.08 16.93 2.11
CA GLU A 105 3.79 17.01 3.54
C GLU A 105 4.05 15.69 4.24
N ARG A 106 3.57 14.58 3.66
CA ARG A 106 3.78 13.23 4.21
C ARG A 106 5.26 12.84 4.14
N ARG A 107 5.96 13.20 3.06
CA ARG A 107 7.42 12.96 2.90
C ARG A 107 8.27 13.67 3.95
N LYS A 108 7.82 14.78 4.53
CA LYS A 108 8.52 15.45 5.63
C LYS A 108 8.56 14.58 6.89
N GLN A 109 7.54 13.78 7.14
CA GLN A 109 7.34 13.01 8.37
C GLN A 109 7.64 11.51 8.22
N TYR A 110 7.50 10.97 7.00
CA TYR A 110 7.64 9.55 6.69
C TYR A 110 8.51 9.33 5.47
N ASP A 111 9.04 8.12 5.31
CA ASP A 111 9.64 7.71 4.06
C ASP A 111 8.68 6.80 3.29
N PHE A 112 8.82 6.80 1.98
CA PHE A 112 7.97 6.08 1.06
C PHE A 112 8.78 5.16 0.17
N SER A 113 8.19 4.05 -0.22
CA SER A 113 8.68 3.27 -1.35
C SER A 113 8.60 4.07 -2.65
N ASP A 114 9.18 3.54 -3.71
CA ASP A 114 8.87 3.95 -5.07
C ASP A 114 7.36 3.84 -5.33
N PRO A 115 6.80 4.68 -6.21
CA PRO A 115 5.39 4.61 -6.56
C PRO A 115 5.07 3.30 -7.28
N TYR A 116 3.96 2.64 -6.86
CA TYR A 116 3.53 1.39 -7.45
C TYR A 116 2.29 1.53 -8.35
N ILE A 117 1.50 2.60 -8.18
CA ILE A 117 0.35 2.91 -9.03
C ILE A 117 0.13 4.42 -9.09
N ASN A 118 -0.32 4.91 -10.25
CA ASN A 118 -0.79 6.28 -10.43
C ASN A 118 -2.32 6.30 -10.36
N VAL A 119 -2.84 7.32 -9.72
CA VAL A 119 -4.27 7.56 -9.47
C VAL A 119 -4.57 9.05 -9.51
N GLY A 120 -5.83 9.42 -9.34
CA GLY A 120 -6.24 10.81 -9.17
C GLY A 120 -7.55 10.91 -8.41
N GLN A 121 -7.79 12.07 -7.81
CA GLN A 121 -9.04 12.38 -7.15
C GLN A 121 -10.13 12.64 -8.19
N ILE A 122 -11.32 12.08 -7.98
CA ILE A 122 -12.46 12.22 -8.88
C ILE A 122 -13.74 12.44 -8.08
N LEU A 123 -14.75 13.02 -8.73
CA LEU A 123 -16.05 13.30 -8.13
C LEU A 123 -17.08 12.26 -8.56
N ALA A 124 -17.68 11.57 -7.59
CA ALA A 124 -18.90 10.80 -7.77
C ALA A 124 -20.12 11.61 -7.30
N VAL A 125 -21.23 11.56 -8.05
CA VAL A 125 -22.47 12.30 -7.74
C VAL A 125 -23.70 11.42 -8.01
N PRO A 126 -24.90 11.78 -7.47
CA PRO A 126 -26.15 11.20 -7.92
C PRO A 126 -26.35 11.39 -9.43
N LYS A 127 -27.01 10.44 -10.11
CA LYS A 127 -27.23 10.53 -11.57
C LYS A 127 -27.96 11.78 -12.02
N GLU A 128 -28.84 12.30 -11.20
CA GLU A 128 -29.68 13.49 -11.44
C GLU A 128 -28.89 14.80 -11.27
N GLU A 129 -27.71 14.76 -10.63
CA GLU A 129 -26.87 15.95 -10.45
C GLU A 129 -26.38 16.44 -11.83
N LYS A 130 -26.55 17.74 -12.07
CA LYS A 130 -26.24 18.40 -13.36
C LYS A 130 -24.85 19.03 -13.38
N GLY A 131 -24.22 19.18 -12.21
CA GLY A 131 -22.86 19.69 -12.08
C GLY A 131 -21.86 18.79 -12.82
N LYS A 132 -20.88 19.44 -13.46
CA LYS A 132 -19.83 18.77 -14.26
C LYS A 132 -18.51 18.66 -13.54
N GLY A 133 -18.41 19.21 -12.33
CA GLY A 133 -17.21 19.18 -11.52
C GLY A 133 -17.46 19.66 -10.10
N LEU A 134 -16.43 19.59 -9.27
CA LEU A 134 -16.53 19.95 -7.85
C LEU A 134 -16.93 21.42 -7.63
N ALA A 135 -16.47 22.33 -8.48
CA ALA A 135 -16.80 23.75 -8.41
C ALA A 135 -18.30 24.07 -8.62
N ASP A 136 -19.04 23.18 -9.30
CA ASP A 136 -20.46 23.34 -9.53
C ASP A 136 -21.33 22.97 -8.31
N LEU A 137 -20.69 22.37 -7.28
CA LEU A 137 -21.35 21.97 -6.05
C LEU A 137 -21.22 23.02 -4.92
N LYS A 138 -20.91 24.29 -5.26
CA LYS A 138 -20.93 25.41 -4.29
C LYS A 138 -22.25 25.50 -3.55
N GLY A 139 -22.17 25.72 -2.24
CA GLY A 139 -23.33 25.72 -1.34
C GLY A 139 -23.87 24.34 -0.97
N LYS A 140 -23.30 23.28 -1.51
CA LYS A 140 -23.66 21.89 -1.21
C LYS A 140 -22.60 21.20 -0.36
N LYS A 141 -23.01 20.13 0.35
CA LYS A 141 -22.12 19.24 1.09
C LYS A 141 -21.51 18.19 0.18
N VAL A 142 -20.19 18.02 0.25
CA VAL A 142 -19.46 16.98 -0.46
C VAL A 142 -18.65 16.16 0.54
N GLY A 143 -18.73 14.85 0.45
CA GLY A 143 -18.10 13.91 1.37
C GLY A 143 -16.71 13.49 0.92
N ALA A 144 -15.83 13.22 1.89
CA ALA A 144 -14.57 12.51 1.72
C ALA A 144 -14.18 11.84 3.03
N GLN A 145 -13.29 10.85 2.97
CA GLN A 145 -12.69 10.31 4.20
C GLN A 145 -11.75 11.34 4.82
N ILE A 146 -11.75 11.42 6.14
CA ILE A 146 -10.95 12.38 6.90
C ILE A 146 -9.46 12.26 6.59
N GLY A 147 -8.73 13.38 6.43
CA GLY A 147 -7.26 13.38 6.27
C GLY A 147 -6.74 12.80 4.94
N THR A 148 -7.63 12.50 3.98
CA THR A 148 -7.27 12.09 2.62
C THR A 148 -6.98 13.29 1.72
N THR A 149 -6.27 13.07 0.61
CA THR A 149 -6.06 14.10 -0.41
C THR A 149 -7.38 14.57 -1.00
N GLY A 150 -8.37 13.68 -1.17
CA GLY A 150 -9.73 14.06 -1.57
C GLY A 150 -10.37 15.08 -0.64
N SER A 151 -10.21 14.93 0.67
CA SER A 151 -10.72 15.93 1.64
C SER A 151 -10.01 17.28 1.52
N PHE A 152 -8.72 17.27 1.17
CA PHE A 152 -7.96 18.51 0.95
C PHE A 152 -8.37 19.20 -0.34
N GLU A 153 -8.65 18.45 -1.41
CA GLU A 153 -9.14 19.02 -2.66
C GLU A 153 -10.51 19.72 -2.50
N ILE A 154 -11.43 19.13 -1.74
CA ILE A 154 -12.72 19.81 -1.44
C ILE A 154 -12.47 21.13 -0.72
N LYS A 155 -11.56 21.17 0.26
CA LYS A 155 -11.24 22.41 0.99
C LYS A 155 -10.65 23.50 0.11
N LYS A 156 -9.90 23.14 -0.95
CA LYS A 156 -9.34 24.12 -1.89
C LYS A 156 -10.40 24.81 -2.74
N VAL A 157 -11.52 24.14 -2.99
CA VAL A 157 -12.64 24.72 -3.73
C VAL A 157 -13.52 25.52 -2.79
N GLY A 158 -13.34 26.85 -2.77
CA GLY A 158 -14.14 27.73 -1.93
C GLY A 158 -15.64 27.62 -2.20
N GLY A 159 -16.44 27.61 -1.12
CA GLY A 159 -17.89 27.55 -1.18
C GLY A 159 -18.52 26.16 -1.23
N VAL A 160 -17.74 25.10 -1.29
CA VAL A 160 -18.19 23.70 -1.08
C VAL A 160 -18.03 23.34 0.39
N GLU A 161 -19.05 22.79 1.02
CA GLU A 161 -19.00 22.35 2.42
C GLU A 161 -18.44 20.92 2.48
N LEU A 162 -17.24 20.73 3.06
CA LEU A 162 -16.67 19.40 3.29
C LEU A 162 -17.39 18.72 4.45
N LYS A 163 -17.90 17.52 4.22
CA LYS A 163 -18.30 16.56 5.26
C LYS A 163 -17.32 15.39 5.30
N THR A 164 -16.64 15.22 6.45
CA THR A 164 -15.68 14.14 6.64
C THR A 164 -16.33 12.89 7.21
N TYR A 165 -15.77 11.72 6.88
CA TYR A 165 -16.19 10.41 7.32
C TYR A 165 -14.98 9.60 7.76
N ASP A 166 -15.16 8.69 8.70
CA ASP A 166 -14.11 7.76 9.13
C ASP A 166 -13.79 6.72 8.06
N GLU A 167 -14.83 6.29 7.32
CA GLU A 167 -14.74 5.34 6.21
C GLU A 167 -15.43 5.91 4.97
N ILE A 168 -14.83 5.68 3.80
CA ILE A 168 -15.38 6.22 2.54
C ILE A 168 -16.77 5.65 2.20
N GLY A 169 -17.05 4.41 2.61
CA GLY A 169 -18.36 3.79 2.40
C GLY A 169 -19.50 4.58 3.00
N LEU A 170 -19.29 5.16 4.18
CA LEU A 170 -20.30 6.01 4.86
C LEU A 170 -20.63 7.26 4.07
N ALA A 171 -19.67 7.83 3.33
CA ALA A 171 -19.92 8.96 2.44
C ALA A 171 -20.85 8.54 1.28
N PHE A 172 -20.63 7.36 0.69
CA PHE A 172 -21.50 6.85 -0.37
C PHE A 172 -22.91 6.50 0.15
N GLU A 173 -23.05 6.00 1.36
CA GLU A 173 -24.35 5.79 2.02
C GLU A 173 -25.09 7.11 2.24
N ASP A 174 -24.39 8.13 2.72
CA ASP A 174 -24.95 9.48 2.91
C ASP A 174 -25.38 10.11 1.57
N MET A 175 -24.61 9.89 0.51
CA MET A 175 -24.98 10.33 -0.85
C MET A 175 -26.22 9.56 -1.35
N ALA A 176 -26.30 8.26 -1.11
CA ALA A 176 -27.47 7.45 -1.48
C ALA A 176 -28.75 7.89 -0.74
N ALA A 177 -28.59 8.41 0.46
CA ALA A 177 -29.68 8.94 1.28
C ALA A 177 -30.00 10.43 0.99
N GLY A 178 -29.30 11.07 0.02
CA GLY A 178 -29.51 12.48 -0.35
C GLY A 178 -29.01 13.48 0.69
N ARG A 179 -28.17 13.07 1.64
CA ARG A 179 -27.63 13.95 2.70
C ARG A 179 -26.42 14.76 2.26
N ILE A 180 -25.73 14.34 1.19
CA ILE A 180 -24.64 15.04 0.52
C ILE A 180 -24.81 14.97 -0.99
N ALA A 181 -24.22 15.94 -1.70
CA ALA A 181 -24.37 16.11 -3.14
C ALA A 181 -23.30 15.36 -3.97
N GLY A 182 -22.24 14.89 -3.34
CA GLY A 182 -21.18 14.16 -4.02
C GLY A 182 -20.16 13.61 -3.05
N VAL A 183 -19.29 12.74 -3.57
CA VAL A 183 -18.15 12.16 -2.85
C VAL A 183 -16.90 12.35 -3.69
N VAL A 184 -15.82 12.81 -3.07
CA VAL A 184 -14.47 12.85 -3.66
C VAL A 184 -13.62 11.78 -3.03
N CYS A 185 -13.08 10.92 -3.88
CA CYS A 185 -12.07 9.90 -3.52
C CYS A 185 -11.26 9.53 -4.75
N ASP A 186 -10.31 8.63 -4.59
CA ASP A 186 -9.48 8.12 -5.68
C ASP A 186 -10.32 7.38 -6.72
N GLU A 187 -9.93 7.52 -7.99
CA GLU A 187 -10.65 6.99 -9.14
C GLU A 187 -11.03 5.49 -9.00
N PRO A 188 -10.12 4.56 -8.59
CA PRO A 188 -10.49 3.16 -8.48
C PRO A 188 -11.62 2.91 -7.47
N THR A 189 -11.59 3.63 -6.34
CA THR A 189 -12.60 3.52 -5.29
C THR A 189 -13.93 4.15 -5.73
N ALA A 190 -13.89 5.30 -6.37
CA ALA A 190 -15.08 5.92 -6.96
C ALA A 190 -15.73 5.00 -8.00
N ALA A 191 -14.93 4.39 -8.88
CA ALA A 191 -15.41 3.44 -9.89
C ALA A 191 -16.05 2.20 -9.24
N HIS A 192 -15.42 1.66 -8.21
CA HIS A 192 -15.98 0.52 -7.46
C HIS A 192 -17.38 0.86 -6.92
N TYR A 193 -17.54 1.96 -6.21
CA TYR A 193 -18.82 2.35 -5.63
C TYR A 193 -19.84 2.76 -6.70
N ALA A 194 -19.49 3.66 -7.61
CA ALA A 194 -20.45 4.26 -8.52
C ALA A 194 -20.81 3.36 -9.71
N LEU A 195 -19.90 2.48 -10.17
CA LEU A 195 -20.08 1.72 -11.42
C LEU A 195 -20.20 0.22 -11.22
N GLN A 196 -19.62 -0.35 -10.15
CA GLN A 196 -19.55 -1.79 -9.96
C GLN A 196 -20.51 -2.32 -8.88
N ARG A 197 -20.71 -1.58 -7.77
CA ARG A 197 -21.62 -2.01 -6.71
C ARG A 197 -23.07 -2.02 -7.19
N GLN A 198 -23.74 -3.17 -7.09
CA GLN A 198 -25.08 -3.37 -7.61
C GLN A 198 -26.12 -2.39 -7.01
N GLU A 199 -25.96 -2.06 -5.73
CA GLU A 199 -26.85 -1.15 -4.98
C GLU A 199 -26.73 0.32 -5.41
N TYR A 200 -25.59 0.70 -6.05
CA TYR A 200 -25.26 2.09 -6.37
C TYR A 200 -25.12 2.39 -7.86
N LYS A 201 -24.79 1.42 -8.72
CA LYS A 201 -24.56 1.65 -10.15
C LYS A 201 -25.72 2.28 -10.91
N ALA A 202 -26.95 2.11 -10.40
CA ALA A 202 -28.12 2.75 -10.96
C ALA A 202 -28.36 4.17 -10.42
N LYS A 203 -27.72 4.53 -9.30
CA LYS A 203 -27.95 5.78 -8.57
C LYS A 203 -26.84 6.81 -8.77
N PHE A 204 -25.63 6.40 -9.06
CA PHE A 204 -24.46 7.27 -9.11
C PHE A 204 -23.82 7.32 -10.50
N LYS A 205 -23.05 8.35 -10.73
CA LYS A 205 -22.15 8.53 -11.87
C LYS A 205 -20.87 9.20 -11.41
N ILE A 206 -19.82 9.01 -12.18
CA ILE A 206 -18.57 9.75 -12.08
C ILE A 206 -18.69 10.97 -13.00
N VAL A 207 -18.15 12.11 -12.58
CA VAL A 207 -18.19 13.38 -13.31
C VAL A 207 -16.80 13.90 -13.58
N GLY A 208 -16.55 14.20 -14.85
CA GLY A 208 -15.26 14.70 -15.33
C GLY A 208 -14.17 13.63 -15.36
N GLU A 209 -12.94 14.11 -15.52
CA GLU A 209 -11.73 13.32 -15.42
C GLU A 209 -11.12 13.51 -14.02
N PRO A 210 -10.20 12.63 -13.59
CA PRO A 210 -9.43 12.87 -12.38
C PRO A 210 -8.77 14.26 -12.40
N PHE A 211 -8.99 15.04 -11.36
CA PHE A 211 -8.52 16.43 -11.28
C PHE A 211 -7.21 16.60 -10.51
N THR A 212 -6.62 15.50 -10.04
CA THR A 212 -5.25 15.44 -9.51
C THR A 212 -4.45 14.36 -10.23
N GLN A 213 -3.12 14.47 -10.15
CA GLN A 213 -2.20 13.43 -10.55
C GLN A 213 -1.43 12.98 -9.32
N GLU A 214 -1.75 11.80 -8.83
CA GLU A 214 -1.22 11.25 -7.59
C GLU A 214 -0.58 9.89 -7.82
N SER A 215 0.21 9.44 -6.85
CA SER A 215 0.77 8.10 -6.87
C SER A 215 0.73 7.52 -5.46
N TYR A 216 0.46 6.22 -5.34
CA TYR A 216 0.57 5.53 -4.07
C TYR A 216 1.96 4.97 -3.83
N GLY A 217 2.37 5.00 -2.57
CA GLY A 217 3.59 4.36 -2.07
C GLY A 217 3.35 3.70 -0.73
N PHE A 218 4.10 2.66 -0.43
CA PHE A 218 4.14 2.06 0.90
C PHE A 218 4.89 2.99 1.85
N VAL A 219 4.34 3.20 3.04
CA VAL A 219 4.87 4.16 4.01
C VAL A 219 5.64 3.44 5.11
N VAL A 220 6.80 3.95 5.45
CA VAL A 220 7.61 3.48 6.57
C VAL A 220 7.98 4.65 7.50
N GLN A 221 8.43 4.35 8.71
CA GLN A 221 8.95 5.38 9.60
C GLN A 221 10.08 6.17 8.92
N LYS A 222 10.16 7.46 9.22
CA LYS A 222 11.23 8.32 8.74
C LYS A 222 12.60 7.79 9.12
N GLY A 223 13.51 7.70 8.13
CA GLY A 223 14.87 7.18 8.30
C GLY A 223 15.00 5.66 8.14
N ASN A 224 13.93 4.91 7.99
CA ASN A 224 14.00 3.45 7.77
C ASN A 224 14.34 3.11 6.31
N LYS A 225 15.53 3.49 5.88
CA LYS A 225 16.02 3.31 4.50
C LYS A 225 16.12 1.85 4.10
N GLU A 226 16.53 0.98 5.03
CA GLU A 226 16.64 -0.46 4.78
C GLU A 226 15.31 -1.06 4.31
N LEU A 227 14.21 -0.71 4.97
CA LEU A 227 12.89 -1.22 4.61
C LEU A 227 12.39 -0.60 3.29
N VAL A 228 12.70 0.68 3.03
CA VAL A 228 12.42 1.32 1.73
C VAL A 228 13.13 0.58 0.60
N GLU A 229 14.43 0.30 0.74
CA GLU A 229 15.22 -0.42 -0.26
C GLU A 229 14.68 -1.84 -0.51
N LEU A 230 14.27 -2.53 0.57
CA LEU A 230 13.66 -3.85 0.49
C LEU A 230 12.34 -3.82 -0.28
N LEU A 231 11.46 -2.87 0.02
CA LEU A 231 10.20 -2.65 -0.69
C LEU A 231 10.45 -2.32 -2.17
N ASN A 232 11.39 -1.41 -2.47
CA ASN A 232 11.70 -0.99 -3.83
C ASN A 232 12.29 -2.13 -4.67
N LYS A 233 13.14 -2.98 -4.07
CA LYS A 233 13.61 -4.20 -4.72
C LYS A 233 12.45 -5.09 -5.15
N GLY A 234 11.49 -5.31 -4.26
CA GLY A 234 10.30 -6.11 -4.56
C GLY A 234 9.40 -5.46 -5.62
N ILE A 235 9.14 -4.15 -5.53
CA ILE A 235 8.37 -3.38 -6.53
C ILE A 235 8.99 -3.52 -7.91
N LYS A 236 10.31 -3.34 -8.02
CA LYS A 236 11.04 -3.50 -9.29
C LYS A 236 10.86 -4.91 -9.87
N ALA A 237 10.95 -5.94 -9.04
CA ALA A 237 10.78 -7.33 -9.47
C ALA A 237 9.33 -7.63 -9.90
N VAL A 238 8.33 -7.12 -9.17
CA VAL A 238 6.90 -7.26 -9.52
C VAL A 238 6.62 -6.65 -10.89
N LYS A 239 7.10 -5.42 -11.14
CA LYS A 239 6.96 -4.73 -12.43
C LYS A 239 7.69 -5.48 -13.56
N ALA A 240 8.92 -5.92 -13.35
CA ALA A 240 9.70 -6.65 -14.34
C ALA A 240 9.05 -8.00 -14.75
N LYS A 241 8.25 -8.61 -13.87
CA LYS A 241 7.50 -9.84 -14.13
C LYS A 241 6.09 -9.60 -14.67
N GLY A 242 5.66 -8.34 -14.84
CA GLY A 242 4.31 -7.98 -15.30
C GLY A 242 3.19 -8.38 -14.33
N LEU A 243 3.51 -8.59 -13.04
CA LEU A 243 2.52 -8.95 -12.03
C LEU A 243 1.60 -7.77 -11.69
N ASP A 244 2.12 -6.55 -11.76
CA ASP A 244 1.35 -5.32 -11.58
C ASP A 244 0.16 -5.24 -12.55
N GLU A 245 0.37 -5.53 -13.84
CA GLU A 245 -0.70 -5.58 -14.83
C GLU A 245 -1.72 -6.71 -14.56
N GLN A 246 -1.27 -7.85 -14.02
CA GLN A 246 -2.19 -8.92 -13.62
C GLN A 246 -3.09 -8.46 -12.46
N PHE A 247 -2.54 -7.75 -11.46
CA PHE A 247 -3.33 -7.23 -10.34
C PHE A 247 -4.27 -6.11 -10.78
N ARG A 248 -3.85 -5.21 -11.70
CA ARG A 248 -4.75 -4.23 -12.32
C ARG A 248 -5.92 -4.91 -13.01
N LYS A 249 -5.66 -5.93 -13.80
CA LYS A 249 -6.71 -6.70 -14.49
C LYS A 249 -7.66 -7.41 -13.53
N LYS A 250 -7.17 -7.87 -12.39
CA LYS A 250 -7.96 -8.56 -11.37
C LYS A 250 -8.87 -7.63 -10.60
N TRP A 251 -8.38 -6.42 -10.24
CA TRP A 251 -9.03 -5.57 -9.25
C TRP A 251 -9.62 -4.27 -9.80
N LEU A 252 -9.08 -3.72 -10.90
CA LEU A 252 -9.36 -2.36 -11.37
C LEU A 252 -10.08 -2.30 -12.73
N ARG A 253 -10.81 -3.35 -13.10
CA ARG A 253 -11.60 -3.42 -14.33
C ARG A 253 -13.07 -3.09 -14.09
#